data_f5506332cbfb3b0d0c89a6530609e9a2
#
_entry.id   f5506332cbfb3b0d0c89a6530609e9a2
#
_cell.length_a   1.000
_cell.length_b   1.000
_cell.length_c   1.000
_cell.angle_alpha   90.00
_cell.angle_beta   90.00
_cell.angle_gamma   90.00
#
_symmetry.space_group_name_H-M   'P 1'
#
loop_
_entity.id
_entity.type
_entity.pdbx_description
1 polymer ?
#
loop_
_entity_poly.entity_id
_entity_poly.type
_entity_poly.pdbx_seq_one_letter_code
_entity_poly.pdbx_strand_id
1 'polypeptide(L)'
;MNKNFGKTGFVFSNESEWEQIGDGVKRKILAYEKDLMLAVFEFKEGSIGYLHHHPHKQVGYLVNGSFEVTINGEKKILKTGDSYLTLPDIEHGVVALENSILIDVFTPHRKDFIKK
;
A
#
# COMPACT_ATOMS: atom_id res chain seq x y z
N MET A 1 -4.24 8.54 14.71
CA MET A 1 -5.44 8.68 13.88
C MET A 1 -5.41 9.98 13.10
N ASN A 2 -5.87 9.96 11.89
CA ASN A 2 -5.93 11.11 11.01
C ASN A 2 -7.05 12.06 11.49
N LYS A 3 -6.68 13.27 11.91
CA LYS A 3 -7.65 14.23 12.41
C LYS A 3 -8.58 14.76 11.32
N ASN A 4 -8.20 14.59 10.06
CA ASN A 4 -8.96 15.12 8.93
C ASN A 4 -9.80 14.06 8.24
N PHE A 5 -9.97 12.91 8.87
CA PHE A 5 -10.75 11.83 8.27
C PHE A 5 -12.14 12.35 7.89
N GLY A 6 -12.51 12.14 6.65
CA GLY A 6 -13.83 12.52 6.14
C GLY A 6 -13.98 13.99 5.82
N LYS A 7 -12.90 14.78 5.90
CA LYS A 7 -12.94 16.21 5.64
C LYS A 7 -11.89 16.57 4.62
N THR A 8 -12.21 17.55 3.78
CA THR A 8 -11.22 18.15 2.90
C THR A 8 -10.16 18.83 3.75
N GLY A 9 -8.89 18.57 3.46
CA GLY A 9 -7.81 19.17 4.21
C GLY A 9 -6.47 18.55 3.90
N PHE A 10 -5.54 18.77 4.80
CA PHE A 10 -4.14 18.39 4.63
C PHE A 10 -3.76 17.32 5.64
N VAL A 11 -2.90 16.39 5.22
CA VAL A 11 -2.30 15.39 6.11
C VAL A 11 -0.80 15.47 5.93
N PHE A 12 -0.09 15.69 7.03
CA PHE A 12 1.35 15.85 6.99
C PHE A 12 2.01 14.54 7.43
N SER A 13 2.97 14.08 6.64
CA SER A 13 3.63 12.79 6.89
C SER A 13 4.26 12.73 8.28
N ASN A 14 4.85 13.84 8.74
CA ASN A 14 5.51 13.85 10.05
C ASN A 14 4.53 13.83 11.23
N GLU A 15 3.23 13.94 10.95
CA GLU A 15 2.19 13.82 11.98
C GLU A 15 1.51 12.45 11.96
N SER A 16 1.92 11.59 11.05
CA SER A 16 1.38 10.24 10.94
C SER A 16 2.44 9.25 11.41
N GLU A 17 2.01 8.14 11.99
CA GLU A 17 2.93 7.17 12.57
C GLU A 17 3.13 5.96 11.67
N TRP A 18 4.36 5.47 11.65
CA TRP A 18 4.65 4.19 11.01
C TRP A 18 4.14 3.04 11.85
N GLU A 19 3.59 2.03 11.19
CA GLU A 19 3.22 0.77 11.81
C GLU A 19 4.09 -0.33 11.22
N GLN A 20 4.72 -1.14 12.08
CA GLN A 20 5.39 -2.34 11.62
C GLN A 20 4.31 -3.37 11.35
N ILE A 21 4.19 -3.84 10.11
CA ILE A 21 3.11 -4.75 9.72
C ILE A 21 3.60 -6.11 9.25
N GLY A 22 4.90 -6.30 9.21
CA GLY A 22 5.50 -7.57 8.83
C GLY A 22 7.00 -7.47 8.96
N ASP A 23 7.69 -8.57 8.67
CA ASP A 23 9.14 -8.61 8.74
C ASP A 23 9.73 -7.75 7.62
N GLY A 24 10.32 -6.62 8.01
CA GLY A 24 10.91 -5.68 7.06
C GLY A 24 9.90 -4.79 6.35
N VAL A 25 8.64 -4.77 6.77
CA VAL A 25 7.59 -4.00 6.12
C VAL A 25 6.91 -3.09 7.12
N LYS A 26 6.82 -1.82 6.79
CA LYS A 26 6.06 -0.87 7.60
C LYS A 26 5.19 -0.02 6.70
N ARG A 27 4.10 0.52 7.26
CA ARG A 27 3.20 1.38 6.51
C ARG A 27 2.83 2.61 7.32
N LYS A 28 2.40 3.61 6.59
CA LYS A 28 1.89 4.85 7.16
C LYS A 28 0.62 5.20 6.40
N ILE A 29 -0.48 5.42 7.13
CA ILE A 29 -1.73 5.87 6.53
C ILE A 29 -1.67 7.38 6.43
N LEU A 30 -1.94 7.92 5.26
CA LEU A 30 -2.00 9.36 5.04
C LEU A 30 -3.45 9.78 4.84
N ALA A 31 -3.73 10.59 3.81
CA ALA A 31 -5.07 11.10 3.61
C ALA A 31 -6.06 9.98 3.31
N TYR A 32 -7.20 9.99 3.97
CA TYR A 32 -8.24 9.03 3.68
C TYR A 32 -9.60 9.50 4.19
N GLU A 33 -10.63 8.97 3.59
CA GLU A 33 -12.01 9.11 4.03
C GLU A 33 -12.70 7.78 3.65
N LYS A 34 -14.01 7.74 3.82
CA LYS A 34 -14.75 6.48 3.69
C LYS A 34 -14.51 5.74 2.37
N ASP A 35 -14.37 6.48 1.28
CA ASP A 35 -14.31 5.89 -0.06
C ASP A 35 -12.92 5.91 -0.68
N LEU A 36 -11.92 6.43 0.00
CA LEU A 36 -10.59 6.62 -0.58
C LEU A 36 -9.53 6.63 0.50
N MET A 37 -8.43 5.93 0.28
CA MET A 37 -7.33 5.90 1.24
C MET A 37 -5.99 5.84 0.53
N LEU A 38 -5.05 6.66 1.01
CA LEU A 38 -3.67 6.61 0.55
C LEU A 38 -2.78 6.08 1.67
N ALA A 39 -2.00 5.04 1.36
CA ALA A 39 -1.05 4.45 2.30
C ALA A 39 0.32 4.36 1.66
N VAL A 40 1.35 4.59 2.47
CA VAL A 40 2.75 4.47 2.05
C VAL A 40 3.36 3.26 2.75
N PHE A 41 4.08 2.44 1.99
CA PHE A 41 4.74 1.25 2.51
C PHE A 41 6.22 1.35 2.24
N GLU A 42 7.03 0.97 3.24
CA GLU A 42 8.46 0.78 3.06
C GLU A 42 8.78 -0.70 3.25
N PHE A 43 9.47 -1.25 2.27
CA PHE A 43 9.90 -2.65 2.28
C PHE A 43 11.41 -2.71 2.28
N LYS A 44 11.98 -3.51 3.17
CA LYS A 44 13.40 -3.85 3.08
C LYS A 44 13.58 -4.92 2.00
N GLU A 45 14.76 -4.97 1.43
CA GLU A 45 15.12 -5.99 0.43
C GLU A 45 14.73 -7.37 0.94
N GLY A 46 14.07 -8.16 0.10
CA GLY A 46 13.64 -9.51 0.41
C GLY A 46 12.32 -9.61 1.17
N SER A 47 11.78 -8.50 1.63
CA SER A 47 10.52 -8.53 2.38
C SER A 47 9.34 -8.84 1.49
N ILE A 48 8.32 -9.44 2.09
CA ILE A 48 7.20 -10.01 1.34
C ILE A 48 5.90 -9.38 1.79
N GLY A 49 5.10 -8.90 0.82
CA GLY A 49 3.68 -8.69 1.00
C GLY A 49 2.99 -9.93 0.49
N TYR A 50 2.49 -10.76 1.42
CA TYR A 50 1.99 -12.09 1.07
C TYR A 50 0.77 -12.02 0.17
N LEU A 51 0.58 -13.06 -0.64
CA LEU A 51 -0.59 -13.17 -1.50
C LEU A 51 -1.85 -13.08 -0.68
N HIS A 52 -2.76 -12.22 -1.11
CA HIS A 52 -4.04 -12.02 -0.44
C HIS A 52 -5.02 -11.40 -1.42
N HIS A 53 -6.27 -11.29 -1.01
CA HIS A 53 -7.29 -10.58 -1.78
C HIS A 53 -8.20 -9.84 -0.82
N HIS A 54 -8.89 -8.84 -1.34
CA HIS A 54 -9.79 -8.01 -0.55
C HIS A 54 -10.81 -7.36 -1.49
N PRO A 55 -11.95 -6.88 -0.96
CA PRO A 55 -13.01 -6.33 -1.81
C PRO A 55 -12.76 -4.91 -2.31
N HIS A 56 -11.54 -4.41 -2.16
CA HIS A 56 -11.18 -3.04 -2.53
C HIS A 56 -10.56 -3.03 -3.92
N LYS A 57 -10.76 -1.92 -4.65
CA LYS A 57 -9.89 -1.61 -5.78
C LYS A 57 -8.60 -1.00 -5.23
N GLN A 58 -7.51 -1.27 -5.89
CA GLN A 58 -6.21 -0.79 -5.43
C GLN A 58 -5.34 -0.41 -6.61
N VAL A 59 -4.73 0.78 -6.53
CA VAL A 59 -3.68 1.20 -7.45
C VAL A 59 -2.39 1.32 -6.63
N GLY A 60 -1.32 0.71 -7.11
CA GLY A 60 -0.01 0.85 -6.49
C GLY A 60 0.93 1.62 -7.40
N TYR A 61 1.75 2.47 -6.81
CA TYR A 61 2.76 3.23 -7.53
C TYR A 61 4.12 3.05 -6.83
N LEU A 62 5.11 2.61 -7.60
CA LEU A 62 6.45 2.36 -7.05
C LEU A 62 7.25 3.65 -7.08
N VAL A 63 7.42 4.23 -5.89
CA VAL A 63 8.12 5.51 -5.76
C VAL A 63 9.62 5.32 -5.94
N ASN A 64 10.15 4.23 -5.38
CA ASN A 64 11.58 3.96 -5.42
C ASN A 64 11.81 2.47 -5.20
N GLY A 65 12.67 1.87 -6.02
CA GLY A 65 13.07 0.48 -5.85
C GLY A 65 12.53 -0.44 -6.93
N SER A 66 12.33 -1.71 -6.57
CA SER A 66 11.80 -2.71 -7.50
C SER A 66 11.13 -3.85 -6.73
N PHE A 67 10.08 -4.40 -7.34
CA PHE A 67 9.31 -5.50 -6.77
C PHE A 67 9.05 -6.56 -7.83
N GLU A 68 8.99 -7.81 -7.40
CA GLU A 68 8.31 -8.84 -8.17
C GLU A 68 6.86 -8.80 -7.72
N VAL A 69 5.94 -8.48 -8.62
CA VAL A 69 4.51 -8.37 -8.30
C VAL A 69 3.78 -9.54 -8.94
N THR A 70 2.96 -10.21 -8.13
CA THR A 70 2.09 -11.27 -8.61
C THR A 70 0.66 -10.78 -8.57
N ILE A 71 -0.02 -10.83 -9.72
CA ILE A 71 -1.44 -10.46 -9.82
C ILE A 71 -2.13 -11.57 -10.59
N ASN A 72 -3.12 -12.19 -9.94
CA ASN A 72 -3.92 -13.24 -10.57
C ASN A 72 -3.03 -14.33 -11.19
N GLY A 73 -1.96 -14.69 -10.48
CA GLY A 73 -1.02 -15.72 -10.89
C GLY A 73 0.06 -15.28 -11.86
N GLU A 74 -0.02 -14.08 -12.40
CA GLU A 74 0.98 -13.56 -13.33
C GLU A 74 2.01 -12.73 -12.59
N LYS A 75 3.29 -13.00 -12.86
CA LYS A 75 4.41 -12.32 -12.20
C LYS A 75 5.10 -11.36 -13.16
N LYS A 76 5.34 -10.15 -12.69
CA LYS A 76 6.10 -9.14 -13.44
C LYS A 76 7.01 -8.41 -12.48
N ILE A 77 8.12 -7.92 -12.99
CA ILE A 77 9.02 -7.05 -12.22
C ILE A 77 8.65 -5.62 -12.51
N LEU A 78 8.33 -4.86 -11.45
CA LEU A 78 8.06 -3.43 -11.55
C LEU A 78 9.24 -2.66 -10.96
N LYS A 79 9.52 -1.52 -11.55
CA LYS A 79 10.60 -0.63 -11.15
C LYS A 79 10.07 0.75 -10.84
N THR A 80 10.93 1.60 -10.29
CA THR A 80 10.56 2.99 -9.98
C THR A 80 9.77 3.62 -11.13
N GLY A 81 8.60 4.17 -10.81
CA GLY A 81 7.73 4.81 -11.77
C GLY A 81 6.64 3.92 -12.34
N ASP A 82 6.74 2.62 -12.12
CA ASP A 82 5.71 1.69 -12.60
C ASP A 82 4.55 1.61 -11.63
N SER A 83 3.42 1.11 -12.11
CA SER A 83 2.21 1.01 -11.30
C SER A 83 1.46 -0.28 -11.63
N TYR A 84 0.53 -0.63 -10.75
CA TYR A 84 -0.37 -1.76 -10.99
C TYR A 84 -1.78 -1.42 -10.52
N LEU A 85 -2.72 -2.20 -11.01
CA LEU A 85 -4.13 -2.09 -10.64
C LEU A 85 -4.65 -3.47 -10.28
N THR A 86 -5.29 -3.59 -9.13
CA THR A 86 -6.03 -4.80 -8.79
C THR A 86 -7.49 -4.46 -8.57
N LEU A 87 -8.36 -5.18 -9.25
CA LEU A 87 -9.80 -5.08 -9.06
C LEU A 87 -10.21 -5.91 -7.85
N PRO A 88 -11.46 -5.75 -7.35
CA PRO A 88 -11.89 -6.47 -6.14
C PRO A 88 -11.65 -7.96 -6.22
N ASP A 89 -11.13 -8.52 -5.13
CA ASP A 89 -10.95 -9.95 -4.88
C ASP A 89 -9.97 -10.66 -5.81
N ILE A 90 -9.13 -9.90 -6.52
CA ILE A 90 -8.03 -10.49 -7.30
C ILE A 90 -6.84 -10.72 -6.39
N GLU A 91 -6.36 -11.97 -6.35
CA GLU A 91 -5.21 -12.32 -5.52
C GLU A 91 -3.96 -11.61 -6.02
N HIS A 92 -3.22 -11.00 -5.10
CA HIS A 92 -2.00 -10.28 -5.43
C HIS A 92 -1.03 -10.26 -4.26
N GLY A 93 0.23 -10.03 -4.56
CA GLY A 93 1.28 -9.92 -3.57
C GLY A 93 2.55 -9.40 -4.21
N VAL A 94 3.54 -9.07 -3.37
CA VAL A 94 4.80 -8.49 -3.83
C VAL A 94 5.97 -9.06 -3.06
N VAL A 95 7.14 -9.06 -3.70
CA VAL A 95 8.42 -9.33 -3.03
C VAL A 95 9.34 -8.17 -3.39
N ALA A 96 9.91 -7.51 -2.39
CA ALA A 96 10.83 -6.41 -2.63
C ALA A 96 12.18 -6.96 -3.08
N LEU A 97 12.65 -6.52 -4.24
CA LEU A 97 13.93 -6.97 -4.77
C LEU A 97 15.08 -6.09 -4.26
N GLU A 98 14.76 -4.98 -3.66
CA GLU A 98 15.68 -4.06 -2.99
C GLU A 98 14.86 -3.23 -2.00
N ASN A 99 15.50 -2.39 -1.21
CA ASN A 99 14.77 -1.47 -0.33
C ASN A 99 13.88 -0.59 -1.20
N SER A 100 12.59 -0.56 -0.91
CA SER A 100 11.62 0.04 -1.83
C SER A 100 10.53 0.80 -1.08
N ILE A 101 9.95 1.78 -1.78
CA ILE A 101 8.85 2.58 -1.26
C ILE A 101 7.69 2.47 -2.25
N LEU A 102 6.54 2.06 -1.74
CA LEU A 102 5.33 1.84 -2.52
C LEU A 102 4.19 2.68 -1.96
N ILE A 103 3.44 3.30 -2.85
CA ILE A 103 2.19 3.98 -2.47
C ILE A 103 1.04 3.15 -2.99
N ASP A 104 0.07 2.88 -2.13
CA ASP A 104 -1.18 2.22 -2.52
C ASP A 104 -2.35 3.15 -2.25
N VAL A 105 -3.28 3.20 -3.20
CA VAL A 105 -4.54 3.92 -3.07
C VAL A 105 -5.67 2.91 -3.16
N PHE A 106 -6.57 2.96 -2.19
CA PHE A 106 -7.69 2.01 -2.07
C PHE A 106 -9.03 2.71 -2.18
N THR A 107 -10.01 2.03 -2.79
CA THR A 107 -11.42 2.42 -2.72
C THR A 107 -12.26 1.18 -2.43
N PRO A 108 -13.11 1.18 -1.40
CA PRO A 108 -13.19 2.12 -0.31
C PRO A 108 -11.96 2.03 0.59
N HIS A 109 -11.93 2.77 1.69
CA HIS A 109 -10.77 2.71 2.59
C HIS A 109 -10.66 1.32 3.25
N ARG A 110 -9.45 0.99 3.64
CA ARG A 110 -9.14 -0.28 4.31
C ARG A 110 -9.46 -0.13 5.79
N LYS A 111 -10.67 -0.54 6.18
CA LYS A 111 -11.08 -0.51 7.60
C LYS A 111 -10.14 -1.33 8.46
N ASP A 112 -9.63 -2.41 7.92
CA ASP A 112 -8.72 -3.30 8.63
C ASP A 112 -7.38 -2.64 8.95
N PHE A 113 -7.03 -1.54 8.27
CA PHE A 113 -5.82 -0.78 8.58
C PHE A 113 -6.04 0.18 9.74
N ILE A 114 -7.28 0.53 10.03
CA ILE A 114 -7.62 1.51 11.07
C ILE A 114 -7.87 0.79 12.36
N LYS A 115 -7.04 1.05 13.35
CA LYS A 115 -7.17 0.40 14.66
C LYS A 115 -8.01 1.23 15.59
N LYS A 116 -8.73 0.57 16.47
CA LYS A 116 -9.56 1.21 17.48
C LYS A 116 -8.85 1.30 18.80
#